data_0633369fb166110b8a63c4406331403b
#
_entry.id   0633369fb166110b8a63c4406331403b
#
_cell.length_a   1.000
_cell.length_b   1.000
_cell.length_c   1.000
_cell.angle_alpha   90.00
_cell.angle_beta   90.00
_cell.angle_gamma   90.00
#
_symmetry.space_group_name_H-M   'P 1'
#
loop_
_entity.id
_entity.type
_entity.pdbx_description
1 polymer ?
#
loop_
_entity_poly.entity_id
_entity_poly.type
_entity_poly.pdbx_seq_one_letter_code
_entity_poly.pdbx_strand_id
1 'polypeptide(L)'
;MGMEGVLSKVQHGLIVSCQALPGEPLHGADSMVKMARAAQQGGAVAIRANGASDVRAIKQAISLPVIGLIKRDYDDSDIYITPTLREMEELVEAGADIIALDATLRPRPTGCKLKRLLDYAHEQGVTSMADISTLEEALHAASLGADCVSTTLSGYTPYSTQIEGPDLELVRRASELVPVPLIAEGKIYDPAQVEEAFRMGAHAVVVGSAITRPQLITQRFADAARKAVKCIYGDERPN
;
A
#
# COMPACT_ATOMS: atom_id res chain seq x y z
N MET A 1 -5.45 22.86 2.38
CA MET A 1 -4.28 22.62 1.51
C MET A 1 -4.80 21.81 0.34
N GLY A 2 -4.63 22.27 -0.91
CA GLY A 2 -5.18 21.56 -2.07
C GLY A 2 -4.55 20.20 -2.31
N MET A 3 -5.22 19.34 -3.09
CA MET A 3 -4.80 17.96 -3.40
C MET A 3 -3.37 17.87 -3.96
N GLU A 4 -2.92 18.86 -4.77
CA GLU A 4 -1.53 18.97 -5.24
C GLU A 4 -0.50 19.06 -4.10
N GLY A 5 -0.88 19.63 -2.95
CA GLY A 5 0.04 19.83 -1.83
C GLY A 5 0.47 18.57 -1.09
N VAL A 6 -0.35 17.49 -1.03
CA VAL A 6 0.03 16.26 -0.32
C VAL A 6 0.87 15.34 -1.21
N LEU A 7 0.57 15.22 -2.49
CA LEU A 7 1.36 14.43 -3.43
C LEU A 7 2.76 15.01 -3.62
N SER A 8 2.91 16.35 -3.63
CA SER A 8 4.23 16.99 -3.66
C SER A 8 5.07 16.69 -2.42
N LYS A 9 4.46 16.49 -1.24
CA LYS A 9 5.18 16.14 -0.02
C LYS A 9 5.74 14.71 -0.01
N VAL A 10 5.15 13.82 -0.77
CA VAL A 10 5.59 12.41 -0.85
C VAL A 10 6.47 12.13 -2.05
N GLN A 11 6.63 13.11 -2.96
CA GLN A 11 7.42 12.97 -4.17
C GLN A 11 8.87 12.59 -3.85
N HIS A 12 9.37 11.59 -4.58
CA HIS A 12 10.73 11.04 -4.47
C HIS A 12 11.07 10.49 -3.07
N GLY A 13 10.04 10.15 -2.28
CA GLY A 13 10.20 9.67 -0.92
C GLY A 13 9.75 8.23 -0.69
N LEU A 14 10.19 7.69 0.44
CA LEU A 14 9.78 6.39 0.93
C LEU A 14 8.52 6.55 1.80
N ILE A 15 7.48 5.82 1.47
CA ILE A 15 6.27 5.66 2.27
C ILE A 15 6.37 4.32 3.00
N VAL A 16 6.14 4.30 4.31
CA VAL A 16 6.16 3.05 5.07
C VAL A 16 4.74 2.59 5.37
N SER A 17 4.43 1.36 4.97
CA SER A 17 3.13 0.74 5.23
C SER A 17 3.14 0.07 6.62
N CYS A 18 2.52 0.72 7.59
CA CYS A 18 2.35 0.25 8.96
C CYS A 18 0.98 -0.42 9.09
N GLN A 19 0.94 -1.73 8.91
CA GLN A 19 -0.29 -2.51 8.97
C GLN A 19 -0.04 -3.83 9.70
N ALA A 20 -0.95 -4.17 10.63
CA ALA A 20 -1.01 -5.49 11.25
C ALA A 20 -2.47 -5.94 11.28
N LEU A 21 -2.74 -7.14 10.80
CA LEU A 21 -4.07 -7.74 10.78
C LEU A 21 -4.45 -8.30 12.16
N PRO A 22 -5.75 -8.48 12.46
CA PRO A 22 -6.17 -9.20 13.64
C PRO A 22 -5.45 -10.55 13.76
N GLY A 23 -4.90 -10.86 14.94
CA GLY A 23 -4.10 -12.06 15.19
C GLY A 23 -2.60 -11.93 14.92
N GLU A 24 -2.13 -10.85 14.28
CA GLU A 24 -0.69 -10.58 14.15
C GLU A 24 -0.11 -9.99 15.45
N PRO A 25 1.17 -10.29 15.79
CA PRO A 25 1.77 -9.89 17.07
C PRO A 25 1.77 -8.39 17.36
N LEU A 26 1.81 -7.55 16.32
CA LEU A 26 1.84 -6.10 16.42
C LEU A 26 0.48 -5.45 16.14
N HIS A 27 -0.63 -6.22 16.16
CA HIS A 27 -1.96 -5.67 15.94
C HIS A 27 -2.34 -4.63 17.01
N GLY A 28 -2.93 -3.52 16.56
CA GLY A 28 -3.49 -2.48 17.40
C GLY A 28 -2.78 -1.12 17.24
N ALA A 29 -3.55 -0.06 17.50
CA ALA A 29 -3.17 1.32 17.22
C ALA A 29 -1.89 1.75 17.97
N ASP A 30 -1.69 1.34 19.20
CA ASP A 30 -0.48 1.67 19.97
C ASP A 30 0.80 1.13 19.31
N SER A 31 0.73 -0.10 18.77
CA SER A 31 1.85 -0.69 18.04
C SER A 31 2.10 0.04 16.73
N MET A 32 1.03 0.37 16.00
CA MET A 32 1.13 1.08 14.73
C MET A 32 1.65 2.51 14.90
N VAL A 33 1.30 3.20 15.98
CA VAL A 33 1.87 4.52 16.32
C VAL A 33 3.38 4.43 16.57
N LYS A 34 3.84 3.43 17.33
CA LYS A 34 5.28 3.21 17.57
C LYS A 34 6.03 2.92 16.27
N MET A 35 5.44 2.09 15.42
CA MET A 35 5.97 1.76 14.10
C MET A 35 6.06 2.99 13.20
N ALA A 36 5.01 3.81 13.15
CA ALA A 36 4.97 5.05 12.37
C ALA A 36 6.03 6.06 12.85
N ARG A 37 6.22 6.20 14.17
CA ARG A 37 7.31 7.04 14.74
C ARG A 37 8.70 6.54 14.36
N ALA A 38 8.92 5.21 14.41
CA ALA A 38 10.18 4.62 13.98
C ALA A 38 10.43 4.85 12.48
N ALA A 39 9.40 4.70 11.65
CA ALA A 39 9.48 4.98 10.22
C ALA A 39 9.79 6.47 9.95
N GLN A 40 9.16 7.40 10.66
CA GLN A 40 9.45 8.84 10.57
C GLN A 40 10.90 9.13 10.94
N GLN A 41 11.40 8.56 12.02
CA GLN A 41 12.82 8.70 12.44
C GLN A 41 13.79 8.13 11.40
N GLY A 42 13.36 7.07 10.70
CA GLY A 42 14.11 6.44 9.60
C GLY A 42 14.05 7.20 8.28
N GLY A 43 13.32 8.31 8.19
CA GLY A 43 13.25 9.16 6.99
C GLY A 43 12.06 8.87 6.07
N ALA A 44 11.03 8.14 6.54
CA ALA A 44 9.79 8.04 5.78
C ALA A 44 9.13 9.41 5.60
N VAL A 45 8.54 9.65 4.42
CA VAL A 45 7.84 10.90 4.09
C VAL A 45 6.33 10.83 4.28
N ALA A 46 5.78 9.61 4.37
CA ALA A 46 4.38 9.35 4.69
C ALA A 46 4.22 7.95 5.30
N ILE A 47 3.07 7.71 5.90
CA ILE A 47 2.68 6.40 6.44
C ILE A 47 1.42 5.92 5.74
N ARG A 48 1.39 4.63 5.36
CA ARG A 48 0.18 3.95 4.91
C ARG A 48 -0.35 3.05 6.03
N ALA A 49 -1.62 3.17 6.39
CA ALA A 49 -2.21 2.49 7.55
C ALA A 49 -3.59 1.90 7.23
N ASN A 50 -3.93 0.79 7.91
CA ASN A 50 -5.19 0.07 7.74
C ASN A 50 -6.09 0.24 8.97
N GLY A 51 -7.31 0.71 8.73
CA GLY A 51 -8.33 0.88 9.76
C GLY A 51 -8.40 2.31 10.32
N ALA A 52 -9.62 2.78 10.53
CA ALA A 52 -9.87 4.15 11.00
C ALA A 52 -9.24 4.45 12.37
N SER A 53 -9.16 3.44 13.26
CA SER A 53 -8.52 3.57 14.58
C SER A 53 -7.02 3.85 14.46
N ASP A 54 -6.33 3.09 13.61
CA ASP A 54 -4.88 3.22 13.39
C ASP A 54 -4.56 4.54 12.69
N VAL A 55 -5.32 4.89 11.64
CA VAL A 55 -5.19 6.17 10.93
C VAL A 55 -5.33 7.33 11.91
N ARG A 56 -6.40 7.37 12.72
CA ARG A 56 -6.62 8.44 13.71
C ARG A 56 -5.49 8.54 14.73
N ALA A 57 -5.05 7.40 15.29
CA ALA A 57 -3.99 7.37 16.29
C ALA A 57 -2.64 7.83 15.71
N ILE A 58 -2.30 7.40 14.50
CA ILE A 58 -1.08 7.81 13.81
C ILE A 58 -1.13 9.31 13.49
N LYS A 59 -2.25 9.82 12.96
CA LYS A 59 -2.44 11.26 12.70
C LYS A 59 -2.23 12.14 13.92
N GLN A 60 -2.64 11.67 15.10
CA GLN A 60 -2.42 12.39 16.36
C GLN A 60 -0.97 12.33 16.85
N ALA A 61 -0.21 11.33 16.42
CA ALA A 61 1.11 11.01 16.97
C ALA A 61 2.30 11.54 16.15
N ILE A 62 2.11 11.80 14.84
CA ILE A 62 3.15 12.24 13.90
C ILE A 62 2.64 13.35 12.98
N SER A 63 3.56 14.07 12.35
CA SER A 63 3.25 15.17 11.42
C SER A 63 3.25 14.78 9.94
N LEU A 64 3.63 13.54 9.62
CA LEU A 64 3.66 13.07 8.23
C LEU A 64 2.25 12.86 7.67
N PRO A 65 2.06 12.99 6.35
CA PRO A 65 0.84 12.56 5.68
C PRO A 65 0.53 11.08 5.97
N VAL A 66 -0.77 10.77 6.11
CA VAL A 66 -1.25 9.40 6.31
C VAL A 66 -2.13 8.98 5.16
N ILE A 67 -1.74 7.89 4.49
CA ILE A 67 -2.54 7.17 3.50
C ILE A 67 -3.38 6.15 4.26
N GLY A 68 -4.68 6.40 4.36
CA GLY A 68 -5.61 5.49 5.02
C GLY A 68 -6.25 4.51 4.05
N LEU A 69 -6.46 3.29 4.50
CA LEU A 69 -7.30 2.29 3.85
C LEU A 69 -8.05 1.48 4.90
N ILE A 70 -9.12 0.81 4.51
CA ILE A 70 -9.81 -0.16 5.36
C ILE A 70 -9.96 -1.46 4.60
N LYS A 71 -9.39 -2.55 5.15
CA LYS A 71 -9.62 -3.90 4.65
C LYS A 71 -10.89 -4.45 5.29
N ARG A 72 -11.87 -4.75 4.45
CA ARG A 72 -13.14 -5.33 4.87
C ARG A 72 -13.63 -6.29 3.80
N ASP A 73 -13.90 -7.53 4.20
CA ASP A 73 -14.43 -8.56 3.33
C ASP A 73 -15.94 -8.41 3.18
N TYR A 74 -16.43 -8.74 1.99
CA TYR A 74 -17.84 -8.76 1.61
C TYR A 74 -18.15 -10.06 0.88
N ASP A 75 -19.26 -10.71 1.20
CA ASP A 75 -19.61 -12.04 0.64
C ASP A 75 -19.85 -12.01 -0.88
N ASP A 76 -20.14 -10.84 -1.45
CA ASP A 76 -20.48 -10.64 -2.86
C ASP A 76 -19.32 -10.05 -3.68
N SER A 77 -18.08 -9.97 -3.14
CA SER A 77 -16.96 -9.33 -3.84
C SER A 77 -15.60 -9.78 -3.34
N ASP A 78 -14.65 -9.94 -4.27
CA ASP A 78 -13.22 -10.14 -3.96
C ASP A 78 -12.46 -8.82 -3.67
N ILE A 79 -13.14 -7.67 -3.79
CA ILE A 79 -12.56 -6.37 -3.46
C ILE A 79 -12.68 -6.14 -1.96
N TYR A 80 -11.53 -5.95 -1.30
CA TYR A 80 -11.44 -5.79 0.15
C TYR A 80 -10.74 -4.51 0.62
N ILE A 81 -10.06 -3.76 -0.29
CA ILE A 81 -9.40 -2.49 0.08
C ILE A 81 -10.37 -1.34 -0.16
N THR A 82 -10.86 -0.73 0.91
CA THR A 82 -11.79 0.41 0.89
C THR A 82 -12.92 0.21 -0.14
N PRO A 83 -13.74 -0.84 0.05
CA PRO A 83 -14.62 -1.33 -1.01
C PRO A 83 -15.82 -0.43 -1.32
N THR A 84 -16.31 0.33 -0.33
CA THR A 84 -17.57 1.08 -0.42
C THR A 84 -17.45 2.49 0.14
N LEU A 85 -18.51 3.29 0.03
CA LEU A 85 -18.60 4.62 0.65
C LEU A 85 -18.46 4.58 2.17
N ARG A 86 -18.90 3.51 2.82
CA ARG A 86 -18.77 3.35 4.27
C ARG A 86 -17.31 3.46 4.72
N GLU A 87 -16.41 2.74 4.07
CA GLU A 87 -14.97 2.79 4.40
C GLU A 87 -14.37 4.16 4.07
N MET A 88 -14.84 4.82 3.00
CA MET A 88 -14.42 6.18 2.67
C MET A 88 -14.80 7.16 3.78
N GLU A 89 -16.05 7.11 4.27
CA GLU A 89 -16.56 7.95 5.36
C GLU A 89 -15.75 7.74 6.64
N GLU A 90 -15.53 6.48 7.04
CA GLU A 90 -14.74 6.11 8.22
C GLU A 90 -13.30 6.69 8.14
N LEU A 91 -12.68 6.72 6.95
CA LEU A 91 -11.33 7.24 6.73
C LEU A 91 -11.27 8.77 6.71
N VAL A 92 -12.26 9.43 6.12
CA VAL A 92 -12.39 10.89 6.17
C VAL A 92 -12.53 11.35 7.62
N GLU A 93 -13.40 10.72 8.41
CA GLU A 93 -13.58 11.02 9.83
C GLU A 93 -12.32 10.73 10.68
N ALA A 94 -11.50 9.75 10.26
CA ALA A 94 -10.23 9.45 10.90
C ALA A 94 -9.13 10.47 10.56
N GLY A 95 -9.35 11.34 9.56
CA GLY A 95 -8.44 12.39 9.15
C GLY A 95 -7.34 11.93 8.19
N ALA A 96 -7.60 10.93 7.35
CA ALA A 96 -6.67 10.50 6.30
C ALA A 96 -6.38 11.68 5.34
N ASP A 97 -5.11 11.86 4.95
CA ASP A 97 -4.71 12.87 3.95
C ASP A 97 -4.89 12.32 2.52
N ILE A 98 -4.69 11.01 2.38
CA ILE A 98 -4.87 10.24 1.14
C ILE A 98 -5.71 9.02 1.49
N ILE A 99 -6.67 8.66 0.65
CA ILE A 99 -7.43 7.41 0.79
C ILE A 99 -7.06 6.47 -0.33
N ALA A 100 -6.51 5.30 0.04
CA ALA A 100 -6.23 4.23 -0.89
C ALA A 100 -7.43 3.30 -1.01
N LEU A 101 -7.78 2.96 -2.24
CA LEU A 101 -8.91 2.09 -2.56
C LEU A 101 -8.58 1.17 -3.74
N ASP A 102 -9.11 -0.04 -3.71
CA ASP A 102 -9.02 -0.97 -4.83
C ASP A 102 -9.63 -0.34 -6.10
N ALA A 103 -8.88 -0.25 -7.17
CA ALA A 103 -9.32 0.29 -8.44
C ALA A 103 -9.26 -0.73 -9.58
N THR A 104 -9.27 -2.02 -9.24
CA THR A 104 -9.36 -3.10 -10.21
C THR A 104 -10.73 -3.12 -10.90
N LEU A 105 -10.80 -3.80 -12.03
CA LEU A 105 -12.05 -3.96 -12.80
C LEU A 105 -12.99 -5.03 -12.21
N ARG A 106 -12.63 -5.64 -11.08
CA ARG A 106 -13.48 -6.62 -10.38
C ARG A 106 -14.80 -5.98 -9.92
N PRO A 107 -15.88 -6.76 -9.81
CA PRO A 107 -17.15 -6.26 -9.27
C PRO A 107 -16.98 -5.79 -7.83
N ARG A 108 -17.43 -4.57 -7.52
CA ARG A 108 -17.46 -4.06 -6.14
C ARG A 108 -18.68 -4.57 -5.40
N PRO A 109 -18.58 -4.72 -4.07
CA PRO A 109 -19.73 -5.11 -3.25
C PRO A 109 -20.87 -4.10 -3.41
N THR A 110 -22.09 -4.60 -3.26
CA THR A 110 -23.33 -3.79 -3.34
C THR A 110 -23.50 -3.00 -4.66
N GLY A 111 -22.76 -3.35 -5.72
CA GLY A 111 -22.80 -2.66 -7.01
C GLY A 111 -22.21 -1.24 -6.99
N CYS A 112 -21.45 -0.88 -5.95
CA CYS A 112 -20.77 0.41 -5.84
C CYS A 112 -19.85 0.66 -7.04
N LYS A 113 -19.82 1.87 -7.56
CA LYS A 113 -18.96 2.23 -8.71
C LYS A 113 -17.71 2.96 -8.23
N LEU A 114 -16.55 2.63 -8.83
CA LEU A 114 -15.27 3.31 -8.54
C LEU A 114 -15.41 4.83 -8.65
N LYS A 115 -16.04 5.31 -9.73
CA LYS A 115 -16.28 6.75 -9.96
C LYS A 115 -16.95 7.44 -8.76
N ARG A 116 -17.94 6.79 -8.12
CA ARG A 116 -18.63 7.38 -6.95
C ARG A 116 -17.71 7.53 -5.74
N LEU A 117 -16.75 6.61 -5.54
CA LEU A 117 -15.78 6.71 -4.46
C LEU A 117 -14.77 7.83 -4.73
N LEU A 118 -14.31 7.97 -5.98
CA LEU A 118 -13.41 9.05 -6.39
C LEU A 118 -14.08 10.42 -6.26
N ASP A 119 -15.34 10.53 -6.71
CA ASP A 119 -16.12 11.76 -6.55
C ASP A 119 -16.27 12.14 -5.07
N TYR A 120 -16.56 11.16 -4.22
CA TYR A 120 -16.69 11.39 -2.79
C TYR A 120 -15.37 11.90 -2.18
N ALA A 121 -14.22 11.32 -2.56
CA ALA A 121 -12.92 11.81 -2.10
C ALA A 121 -12.72 13.30 -2.47
N HIS A 122 -13.04 13.69 -3.71
CA HIS A 122 -12.97 15.06 -4.17
C HIS A 122 -13.97 15.99 -3.44
N GLU A 123 -15.21 15.54 -3.22
CA GLU A 123 -16.23 16.28 -2.45
C GLU A 123 -15.75 16.57 -1.02
N GLN A 124 -14.97 15.66 -0.42
CA GLN A 124 -14.41 15.80 0.92
C GLN A 124 -13.03 16.50 0.94
N GLY A 125 -12.46 16.85 -0.22
CA GLY A 125 -11.14 17.46 -0.32
C GLY A 125 -9.99 16.54 0.08
N VAL A 126 -10.17 15.21 -0.04
CA VAL A 126 -9.17 14.19 0.27
C VAL A 126 -8.61 13.60 -1.03
N THR A 127 -7.30 13.42 -1.08
CA THR A 127 -6.61 12.82 -2.24
C THR A 127 -6.94 11.34 -2.36
N SER A 128 -7.26 10.88 -3.56
CA SER A 128 -7.52 9.47 -3.87
C SER A 128 -6.29 8.77 -4.44
N MET A 129 -6.01 7.55 -3.96
CA MET A 129 -4.95 6.67 -4.44
C MET A 129 -5.58 5.38 -4.93
N ALA A 130 -5.52 5.14 -6.24
CA ALA A 130 -6.11 3.97 -6.88
C ALA A 130 -5.12 2.79 -6.88
N ASP A 131 -5.39 1.77 -6.05
CA ASP A 131 -4.62 0.52 -6.03
C ASP A 131 -5.00 -0.35 -7.23
N ILE A 132 -4.04 -0.59 -8.13
CA ILE A 132 -4.23 -1.31 -9.40
C ILE A 132 -3.33 -2.54 -9.49
N SER A 133 -3.69 -3.45 -10.38
CA SER A 133 -2.92 -4.64 -10.70
C SER A 133 -2.44 -4.72 -12.16
N THR A 134 -3.00 -3.86 -13.03
CA THR A 134 -2.68 -3.83 -14.47
C THR A 134 -2.61 -2.38 -14.98
N LEU A 135 -1.96 -2.20 -16.14
CA LEU A 135 -1.92 -0.89 -16.82
C LEU A 135 -3.32 -0.43 -17.26
N GLU A 136 -4.18 -1.35 -17.70
CA GLU A 136 -5.56 -1.03 -18.09
C GLU A 136 -6.33 -0.41 -16.91
N GLU A 137 -6.21 -1.00 -15.73
CA GLU A 137 -6.83 -0.49 -14.50
C GLU A 137 -6.29 0.89 -14.13
N ALA A 138 -4.98 1.11 -14.28
CA ALA A 138 -4.35 2.40 -14.01
C ALA A 138 -4.90 3.51 -14.92
N LEU A 139 -4.97 3.24 -16.23
CA LEU A 139 -5.53 4.17 -17.22
C LEU A 139 -7.03 4.42 -16.95
N HIS A 140 -7.77 3.37 -16.61
CA HIS A 140 -9.19 3.47 -16.28
C HIS A 140 -9.41 4.33 -15.04
N ALA A 141 -8.69 4.07 -13.93
CA ALA A 141 -8.79 4.84 -12.69
C ALA A 141 -8.45 6.32 -12.91
N ALA A 142 -7.38 6.63 -13.66
CA ALA A 142 -7.01 8.00 -14.01
C ALA A 142 -8.11 8.67 -14.84
N SER A 143 -8.72 7.98 -15.81
CA SER A 143 -9.83 8.51 -16.62
C SER A 143 -11.08 8.82 -15.80
N LEU A 144 -11.28 8.15 -14.68
CA LEU A 144 -12.36 8.39 -13.73
C LEU A 144 -12.03 9.49 -12.71
N GLY A 145 -10.80 10.02 -12.70
CA GLY A 145 -10.40 11.13 -11.86
C GLY A 145 -9.62 10.71 -10.58
N ALA A 146 -8.96 9.54 -10.56
CA ALA A 146 -8.02 9.23 -9.49
C ALA A 146 -6.86 10.23 -9.47
N ASP A 147 -6.45 10.69 -8.28
CA ASP A 147 -5.37 11.68 -8.13
C ASP A 147 -3.98 11.06 -8.27
N CYS A 148 -3.83 9.80 -7.91
CA CYS A 148 -2.65 8.98 -8.19
C CYS A 148 -3.03 7.50 -8.29
N VAL A 149 -2.12 6.69 -8.85
CA VAL A 149 -2.29 5.24 -8.96
C VAL A 149 -1.15 4.52 -8.22
N SER A 150 -1.41 3.29 -7.75
CA SER A 150 -0.41 2.47 -7.08
C SER A 150 -0.43 1.03 -7.55
N THR A 151 0.75 0.42 -7.77
CA THR A 151 0.89 -0.97 -8.24
C THR A 151 0.61 -2.02 -7.15
N THR A 152 -0.04 -1.63 -6.06
CA THR A 152 -0.29 -2.42 -4.84
C THR A 152 -0.81 -3.82 -5.11
N LEU A 153 -1.71 -3.97 -6.09
CA LEU A 153 -2.41 -5.22 -6.36
C LEU A 153 -1.76 -6.06 -7.48
N SER A 154 -0.65 -5.62 -8.08
CA SER A 154 0.08 -6.44 -9.04
C SER A 154 0.62 -7.72 -8.38
N GLY A 155 0.28 -8.87 -8.97
CA GLY A 155 0.57 -10.20 -8.44
C GLY A 155 -0.33 -10.63 -7.28
N TYR A 156 -1.42 -9.90 -7.00
CA TYR A 156 -2.44 -10.25 -6.00
C TYR A 156 -3.83 -10.45 -6.62
N THR A 157 -3.98 -10.25 -7.92
CA THR A 157 -5.17 -10.66 -8.68
C THR A 157 -4.84 -11.84 -9.57
N PRO A 158 -5.81 -12.75 -9.88
CA PRO A 158 -5.52 -13.96 -10.65
C PRO A 158 -5.09 -13.70 -12.10
N TYR A 159 -5.37 -12.52 -12.61
CA TYR A 159 -5.07 -12.13 -14.01
C TYR A 159 -3.88 -11.16 -14.13
N SER A 160 -3.34 -10.65 -13.03
CA SER A 160 -2.13 -9.82 -13.06
C SER A 160 -0.86 -10.67 -13.15
N THR A 161 0.24 -10.05 -13.49
CA THR A 161 1.54 -10.70 -13.64
C THR A 161 1.98 -11.37 -12.32
N GLN A 162 2.19 -12.68 -12.35
CA GLN A 162 2.64 -13.46 -11.19
C GLN A 162 4.17 -13.57 -11.21
N ILE A 163 4.85 -12.67 -10.49
CA ILE A 163 6.32 -12.62 -10.38
C ILE A 163 6.77 -12.59 -8.92
N GLU A 164 7.99 -13.04 -8.67
CA GLU A 164 8.69 -12.80 -7.43
C GLU A 164 9.28 -11.37 -7.45
N GLY A 165 9.01 -10.58 -6.41
CA GLY A 165 9.43 -9.17 -6.35
C GLY A 165 8.43 -8.17 -6.97
N PRO A 166 8.81 -6.89 -7.04
CA PRO A 166 7.94 -5.84 -7.57
C PRO A 166 7.78 -5.93 -9.09
N ASP A 167 6.62 -5.50 -9.58
CA ASP A 167 6.34 -5.42 -11.01
C ASP A 167 6.90 -4.12 -11.61
N LEU A 168 8.22 -4.11 -11.80
CA LEU A 168 8.94 -2.94 -12.31
C LEU A 168 8.55 -2.59 -13.76
N GLU A 169 8.13 -3.56 -14.55
CA GLU A 169 7.65 -3.30 -15.91
C GLU A 169 6.30 -2.58 -15.89
N LEU A 170 5.41 -2.95 -14.98
CA LEU A 170 4.16 -2.20 -14.76
C LEU A 170 4.48 -0.77 -14.27
N VAL A 171 5.43 -0.61 -13.33
CA VAL A 171 5.87 0.71 -12.86
C VAL A 171 6.35 1.56 -14.02
N ARG A 172 7.24 1.07 -14.88
CA ARG A 172 7.78 1.78 -16.04
C ARG A 172 6.65 2.20 -17.00
N ARG A 173 5.83 1.24 -17.42
CA ARG A 173 4.76 1.51 -18.39
C ARG A 173 3.71 2.48 -17.85
N ALA A 174 3.32 2.32 -16.59
CA ALA A 174 2.33 3.20 -15.99
C ALA A 174 2.89 4.61 -15.77
N SER A 175 4.17 4.76 -15.39
CA SER A 175 4.80 6.08 -15.25
C SER A 175 4.89 6.88 -16.56
N GLU A 176 5.00 6.17 -17.71
CA GLU A 176 5.04 6.77 -19.04
C GLU A 176 3.67 7.12 -19.62
N LEU A 177 2.63 6.33 -19.31
CA LEU A 177 1.35 6.35 -20.00
C LEU A 177 0.18 6.90 -19.19
N VAL A 178 0.28 6.87 -17.85
CA VAL A 178 -0.80 7.33 -16.97
C VAL A 178 -0.60 8.81 -16.64
N PRO A 179 -1.61 9.69 -16.81
CA PRO A 179 -1.46 11.14 -16.68
C PRO A 179 -1.41 11.64 -15.21
N VAL A 180 -1.36 10.74 -14.24
CA VAL A 180 -1.30 11.06 -12.80
C VAL A 180 -0.08 10.38 -12.15
N PRO A 181 0.40 10.87 -10.98
CA PRO A 181 1.54 10.29 -10.29
C PRO A 181 1.38 8.80 -10.03
N LEU A 182 2.45 8.02 -10.28
CA LEU A 182 2.51 6.59 -10.00
C LEU A 182 3.31 6.32 -8.73
N ILE A 183 2.71 5.58 -7.81
CA ILE A 183 3.34 5.09 -6.60
C ILE A 183 3.66 3.60 -6.79
N ALA A 184 4.94 3.21 -6.62
CA ALA A 184 5.33 1.81 -6.70
C ALA A 184 5.10 1.13 -5.34
N GLU A 185 4.30 0.07 -5.32
CA GLU A 185 4.02 -0.74 -4.14
C GLU A 185 3.85 -2.20 -4.53
N GLY A 186 4.17 -3.10 -3.64
CA GLY A 186 3.98 -4.54 -3.79
C GLY A 186 5.29 -5.30 -3.94
N LYS A 187 5.49 -6.29 -3.07
CA LYS A 187 6.63 -7.24 -3.11
C LYS A 187 8.03 -6.59 -3.12
N ILE A 188 8.19 -5.38 -2.59
CA ILE A 188 9.48 -4.71 -2.44
C ILE A 188 10.09 -5.16 -1.11
N TYR A 189 11.22 -5.88 -1.19
CA TYR A 189 11.87 -6.52 -0.04
C TYR A 189 13.32 -6.10 0.16
N ASP A 190 13.91 -5.39 -0.81
CA ASP A 190 15.30 -4.99 -0.82
C ASP A 190 15.45 -3.50 -1.19
N PRO A 191 16.36 -2.74 -0.56
CA PRO A 191 16.62 -1.34 -0.93
C PRO A 191 16.96 -1.13 -2.40
N ALA A 192 17.65 -2.06 -3.06
CA ALA A 192 17.94 -1.96 -4.49
C ALA A 192 16.67 -1.94 -5.36
N GLN A 193 15.59 -2.61 -4.92
CA GLN A 193 14.31 -2.57 -5.63
C GLN A 193 13.62 -1.20 -5.49
N VAL A 194 13.85 -0.47 -4.38
CA VAL A 194 13.39 0.92 -4.22
C VAL A 194 14.10 1.84 -5.22
N GLU A 195 15.44 1.72 -5.34
CA GLU A 195 16.21 2.49 -6.31
C GLU A 195 15.74 2.22 -7.74
N GLU A 196 15.48 0.96 -8.06
CA GLU A 196 15.03 0.58 -9.40
C GLU A 196 13.61 1.08 -9.69
N ALA A 197 12.70 1.05 -8.71
CA ALA A 197 11.37 1.63 -8.87
C ALA A 197 11.43 3.14 -9.21
N PHE A 198 12.33 3.89 -8.59
CA PHE A 198 12.56 5.29 -8.96
C PHE A 198 13.18 5.44 -10.35
N ARG A 199 14.13 4.59 -10.77
CA ARG A 199 14.67 4.60 -12.14
C ARG A 199 13.60 4.31 -13.18
N MET A 200 12.58 3.49 -12.82
CA MET A 200 11.40 3.20 -13.65
C MET A 200 10.34 4.30 -13.62
N GLY A 201 10.60 5.43 -12.96
CA GLY A 201 9.73 6.61 -12.99
C GLY A 201 8.68 6.69 -11.87
N ALA A 202 8.82 5.90 -10.81
CA ALA A 202 7.92 6.02 -9.66
C ALA A 202 7.98 7.42 -9.04
N HIS A 203 6.83 8.00 -8.73
CA HIS A 203 6.69 9.26 -7.99
C HIS A 203 7.08 9.11 -6.52
N ALA A 204 6.70 7.99 -5.91
CA ALA A 204 7.06 7.57 -4.56
C ALA A 204 7.06 6.04 -4.48
N VAL A 205 7.64 5.48 -3.42
CA VAL A 205 7.70 4.03 -3.22
C VAL A 205 7.14 3.68 -1.85
N VAL A 206 6.26 2.67 -1.79
CA VAL A 206 5.71 2.12 -0.55
C VAL A 206 6.39 0.79 -0.22
N VAL A 207 6.92 0.68 1.00
CA VAL A 207 7.45 -0.57 1.54
C VAL A 207 6.68 -0.96 2.80
N GLY A 208 6.17 -2.19 2.84
CA GLY A 208 5.41 -2.74 3.97
C GLY A 208 6.17 -3.84 4.70
N SER A 209 5.92 -5.09 4.36
CA SER A 209 6.35 -6.28 5.09
C SER A 209 7.86 -6.39 5.33
N ALA A 210 8.68 -5.79 4.47
CA ALA A 210 10.14 -5.76 4.63
C ALA A 210 10.60 -4.85 5.79
N ILE A 211 9.75 -3.95 6.28
CA ILE A 211 10.06 -3.00 7.36
C ILE A 211 9.21 -3.29 8.59
N THR A 212 7.92 -3.53 8.43
CA THR A 212 6.92 -3.42 9.50
C THR A 212 6.35 -4.75 9.98
N ARG A 213 6.81 -5.88 9.42
CA ARG A 213 6.40 -7.23 9.83
C ARG A 213 7.58 -8.05 10.31
N PRO A 214 8.06 -7.85 11.55
CA PRO A 214 9.21 -8.56 12.11
C PRO A 214 9.09 -10.08 12.01
N GLN A 215 7.88 -10.65 12.16
CA GLN A 215 7.64 -12.07 12.00
C GLN A 215 8.00 -12.59 10.60
N LEU A 216 7.65 -11.87 9.54
CA LEU A 216 7.97 -12.25 8.16
C LEU A 216 9.45 -12.01 7.85
N ILE A 217 10.04 -10.94 8.39
CA ILE A 217 11.47 -10.67 8.27
C ILE A 217 12.25 -11.80 8.93
N THR A 218 11.92 -12.12 10.19
CA THR A 218 12.56 -13.23 10.95
C THR A 218 12.42 -14.56 10.22
N GLN A 219 11.24 -14.86 9.67
CA GLN A 219 11.02 -16.09 8.91
C GLN A 219 11.99 -16.24 7.74
N ARG A 220 12.19 -15.16 6.95
CA ARG A 220 13.14 -15.18 5.82
C ARG A 220 14.56 -15.51 6.26
N PHE A 221 15.04 -14.93 7.36
CA PHE A 221 16.36 -15.23 7.92
C PHE A 221 16.44 -16.65 8.47
N ALA A 222 15.40 -17.12 9.16
CA ALA A 222 15.32 -18.48 9.68
C ALA A 222 15.29 -19.53 8.55
N ASP A 223 14.59 -19.25 7.44
CA ASP A 223 14.57 -20.13 6.26
C ASP A 223 15.97 -20.21 5.62
N ALA A 224 16.66 -19.07 5.49
CA ALA A 224 18.02 -19.05 4.97
C ALA A 224 18.98 -19.86 5.85
N ALA A 225 18.89 -19.72 7.18
CA ALA A 225 19.68 -20.51 8.13
C ALA A 225 19.39 -22.01 8.00
N ARG A 226 18.11 -22.41 7.94
CA ARG A 226 17.72 -23.82 7.73
C ARG A 226 18.28 -24.39 6.43
N LYS A 227 18.17 -23.62 5.34
CA LYS A 227 18.70 -24.02 4.04
C LYS A 227 20.22 -24.22 4.08
N ALA A 228 20.96 -23.30 4.70
CA ALA A 228 22.40 -23.41 4.85
C ALA A 228 22.81 -24.63 5.67
N VAL A 229 22.15 -24.89 6.81
CA VAL A 229 22.41 -26.06 7.68
C VAL A 229 22.15 -27.35 6.92
N LYS A 230 21.03 -27.44 6.19
CA LYS A 230 20.72 -28.63 5.38
C LYS A 230 21.77 -28.88 4.29
N CYS A 231 22.27 -27.81 3.64
CA CYS A 231 23.35 -27.96 2.64
C CYS A 231 24.69 -28.43 3.24
N ILE A 232 25.00 -28.02 4.48
CA ILE A 232 26.29 -28.29 5.13
C ILE A 232 26.28 -29.65 5.82
N TYR A 233 25.19 -30.01 6.49
CA TYR A 233 25.12 -31.18 7.41
C TYR A 233 24.14 -32.27 6.97
N GLY A 234 23.41 -32.09 5.85
CA GLY A 234 22.34 -33.00 5.43
C GLY A 234 21.08 -32.87 6.27
N ASP A 235 20.18 -33.85 6.16
CA ASP A 235 18.94 -33.91 6.95
C ASP A 235 19.13 -34.37 8.41
N GLU A 236 20.31 -34.84 8.78
CA GLU A 236 20.66 -35.25 10.15
C GLU A 236 21.03 -34.00 10.96
N ARG A 237 20.13 -33.56 11.83
CA ARG A 237 20.51 -32.63 12.91
C ARG A 237 21.35 -33.39 13.92
N PRO A 238 22.56 -32.94 14.30
CA PRO A 238 23.17 -33.41 15.53
C PRO A 238 22.24 -33.01 16.70
N ASN A 239 21.89 -34.02 17.53
CA ASN A 239 21.13 -33.87 18.77
C ASN A 239 21.81 -32.86 19.72
#